data_3df17f37eedf4eb62b05070f8015c19f
#
_entry.id   3df17f37eedf4eb62b05070f8015c19f
#
_cell.length_a   1.000
_cell.length_b   1.000
_cell.length_c   1.000
_cell.angle_alpha   90.00
_cell.angle_beta   90.00
_cell.angle_gamma   90.00
#
_symmetry.space_group_name_H-M   'P 1'
#
loop_
_entity.id
_entity.type
_entity.pdbx_description
1 polymer ?
#
loop_
_entity_poly.entity_id
_entity_poly.type
_entity_poly.pdbx_seq_one_letter_code
_entity_poly.pdbx_strand_id
1 'polypeptide(L)'
;TLVGTDKQVSEATREAIIEAQQRGKTVAIASGRSISGIRRTAAKIRLEQFGGYVIAYNGTTVINCKTGECIYNQTLDHDMIKPVYEAAEKELGLGITVYHDEEKELLAGNGVDAYIEADAKACDITIREVNDLVRAIDFPVNKLLLSGEPEKMKQVEKHLCEKFGDRLNVFRSDPYY
;
A
#
# COMPACT_ATOMS: atom_id res chain seq x y z
N THR A 1 16.35 -7.59 -1.33
CA THR A 1 15.27 -6.80 -1.94
C THR A 1 15.83 -5.72 -2.88
N LEU A 2 14.97 -5.12 -3.71
CA LEU A 2 15.36 -4.18 -4.76
C LEU A 2 15.94 -2.86 -4.23
N VAL A 3 15.48 -2.40 -3.07
CA VAL A 3 15.90 -1.13 -2.46
C VAL A 3 16.76 -1.36 -1.22
N GLY A 4 17.71 -0.46 -0.98
CA GLY A 4 18.53 -0.43 0.21
C GLY A 4 17.82 0.10 1.46
N THR A 5 18.56 0.28 2.55
CA THR A 5 18.05 0.88 3.80
C THR A 5 17.61 2.34 3.61
N ASP A 6 18.21 3.03 2.65
CA ASP A 6 17.86 4.38 2.20
C ASP A 6 16.61 4.43 1.32
N LYS A 7 15.93 3.28 1.11
CA LYS A 7 14.78 3.10 0.22
C LYS A 7 15.07 3.46 -1.24
N GLN A 8 16.34 3.43 -1.66
CA GLN A 8 16.74 3.71 -3.03
C GLN A 8 17.24 2.46 -3.74
N VAL A 9 17.07 2.43 -5.07
CA VAL A 9 17.72 1.45 -5.96
C VAL A 9 19.14 1.94 -6.23
N SER A 10 20.14 1.09 -5.97
CA SER A 10 21.55 1.42 -6.29
C SER A 10 21.75 1.53 -7.81
N GLU A 11 22.75 2.30 -8.24
CA GLU A 11 23.02 2.47 -9.66
C GLU A 11 23.36 1.13 -10.33
N ALA A 12 24.21 0.30 -9.69
CA ALA A 12 24.57 -1.01 -10.22
C ALA A 12 23.33 -1.92 -10.38
N THR A 13 22.40 -1.91 -9.42
CA THR A 13 21.14 -2.68 -9.50
C THR A 13 20.27 -2.14 -10.65
N ARG A 14 20.15 -0.82 -10.76
CA ARG A 14 19.39 -0.16 -11.82
C ARG A 14 19.90 -0.56 -13.20
N GLU A 15 21.22 -0.47 -13.42
CA GLU A 15 21.86 -0.82 -14.69
C GLU A 15 21.66 -2.30 -15.04
N ALA A 16 21.86 -3.20 -14.09
CA ALA A 16 21.66 -4.64 -14.30
C ALA A 16 20.20 -4.97 -14.70
N ILE A 17 19.21 -4.31 -14.07
CA ILE A 17 17.81 -4.50 -14.42
C ILE A 17 17.51 -3.95 -15.83
N ILE A 18 18.02 -2.78 -16.15
CA ILE A 18 17.84 -2.17 -17.49
C ILE A 18 18.47 -3.08 -18.55
N GLU A 19 19.68 -3.59 -18.33
CA GLU A 19 20.33 -4.52 -19.25
C GLU A 19 19.53 -5.81 -19.43
N ALA A 20 18.99 -6.38 -18.36
CA ALA A 20 18.12 -7.57 -18.45
C ALA A 20 16.89 -7.28 -19.32
N GLN A 21 16.25 -6.14 -19.16
CA GLN A 21 15.11 -5.71 -19.97
C GLN A 21 15.49 -5.50 -21.44
N GLN A 22 16.64 -4.89 -21.73
CA GLN A 22 17.18 -4.74 -23.09
C GLN A 22 17.43 -6.07 -23.77
N ARG A 23 17.77 -7.12 -23.00
CA ARG A 23 17.89 -8.52 -23.45
C ARG A 23 16.55 -9.26 -23.55
N GLY A 24 15.42 -8.56 -23.50
CA GLY A 24 14.08 -9.12 -23.65
C GLY A 24 13.53 -9.81 -22.42
N LYS A 25 14.10 -9.59 -21.21
CA LYS A 25 13.54 -10.12 -19.98
C LYS A 25 12.43 -9.21 -19.46
N THR A 26 11.30 -9.79 -19.10
CA THR A 26 10.22 -9.09 -18.42
C THR A 26 10.54 -8.94 -16.93
N VAL A 27 10.37 -7.73 -16.41
CA VAL A 27 10.59 -7.40 -15.00
C VAL A 27 9.28 -6.99 -14.36
N ALA A 28 9.01 -7.47 -13.14
CA ALA A 28 7.91 -7.03 -12.33
C ALA A 28 8.41 -6.59 -10.94
N ILE A 29 7.84 -5.51 -10.41
CA ILE A 29 7.99 -5.12 -9.00
C ILE A 29 6.80 -5.66 -8.24
N ALA A 30 7.04 -6.48 -7.21
CA ALA A 30 6.02 -6.92 -6.26
C ALA A 30 6.25 -6.26 -4.90
N SER A 31 5.21 -5.64 -4.33
CA SER A 31 5.30 -4.87 -3.08
C SER A 31 3.98 -4.83 -2.34
N GLY A 32 4.05 -4.67 -1.00
CA GLY A 32 2.88 -4.34 -0.17
C GLY A 32 2.46 -2.87 -0.21
N ARG A 33 3.23 -2.01 -0.89
CA ARG A 33 2.93 -0.59 -1.03
C ARG A 33 1.80 -0.32 -2.01
N SER A 34 1.21 0.88 -1.91
CA SER A 34 0.31 1.45 -2.90
C SER A 34 1.00 1.62 -4.26
N ILE A 35 0.21 1.80 -5.32
CA ILE A 35 0.73 2.10 -6.67
C ILE A 35 1.60 3.37 -6.63
N SER A 36 1.14 4.42 -5.95
CA SER A 36 1.89 5.65 -5.75
C SER A 36 3.24 5.42 -5.08
N GLY A 37 3.30 4.57 -4.05
CA GLY A 37 4.54 4.22 -3.34
C GLY A 37 5.56 3.41 -4.15
N ILE A 38 5.14 2.80 -5.27
CA ILE A 38 6.02 2.04 -6.16
C ILE A 38 6.49 2.87 -7.37
N ARG A 39 5.72 3.88 -7.76
CA ARG A 39 5.90 4.65 -9.01
C ARG A 39 7.33 5.15 -9.24
N ARG A 40 7.96 5.73 -8.22
CA ARG A 40 9.35 6.22 -8.35
C ARG A 40 10.35 5.10 -8.66
N THR A 41 10.18 3.93 -8.02
CA THR A 41 11.05 2.78 -8.25
C THR A 41 10.84 2.21 -9.65
N ALA A 42 9.59 2.08 -10.09
CA ALA A 42 9.24 1.64 -11.43
C ALA A 42 9.84 2.55 -12.52
N ALA A 43 9.74 3.87 -12.34
CA ALA A 43 10.33 4.85 -13.24
C ALA A 43 11.86 4.76 -13.29
N LYS A 44 12.55 4.59 -12.14
CA LYS A 44 14.01 4.46 -12.09
C LYS A 44 14.53 3.29 -12.92
N ILE A 45 13.84 2.15 -12.90
CA ILE A 45 14.21 0.95 -13.67
C ILE A 45 13.53 0.87 -15.05
N ARG A 46 12.84 1.94 -15.46
CA ARG A 46 12.22 2.13 -16.78
C ARG A 46 11.20 1.06 -17.17
N LEU A 47 10.35 0.60 -16.21
CA LEU A 47 9.35 -0.42 -16.50
C LEU A 47 8.36 -0.03 -17.59
N GLU A 48 7.98 1.25 -17.67
CA GLU A 48 7.09 1.78 -18.71
C GLU A 48 7.72 1.62 -20.11
N GLN A 49 9.02 1.95 -20.24
CA GLN A 49 9.74 1.84 -21.51
C GLN A 49 9.85 0.40 -22.01
N PHE A 50 10.11 -0.55 -21.10
CA PHE A 50 10.37 -1.96 -21.45
C PHE A 50 9.16 -2.89 -21.33
N GLY A 51 8.01 -2.40 -20.81
CA GLY A 51 6.79 -3.21 -20.72
C GLY A 51 6.75 -4.16 -19.55
N GLY A 52 7.27 -3.73 -18.41
CA GLY A 52 7.19 -4.50 -17.15
C GLY A 52 5.87 -4.34 -16.42
N TYR A 53 5.79 -4.91 -15.21
CA TYR A 53 4.58 -4.91 -14.38
C TYR A 53 4.85 -4.36 -12.98
N VAL A 54 3.82 -3.75 -12.39
CA VAL A 54 3.75 -3.44 -10.96
C VAL A 54 2.67 -4.30 -10.33
N ILE A 55 3.05 -5.04 -9.28
CA ILE A 55 2.18 -5.84 -8.43
C ILE A 55 2.15 -5.14 -7.07
N ALA A 56 1.07 -4.40 -6.82
CA ALA A 56 0.88 -3.55 -5.64
C ALA A 56 -0.02 -4.20 -4.59
N TYR A 57 -0.11 -3.57 -3.40
CA TYR A 57 -1.02 -3.97 -2.33
C TYR A 57 -0.95 -5.47 -2.00
N ASN A 58 0.27 -6.03 -1.85
CA ASN A 58 0.49 -7.43 -1.56
C ASN A 58 -0.08 -8.41 -2.60
N GLY A 59 -0.22 -7.97 -3.86
CA GLY A 59 -0.70 -8.81 -4.96
C GLY A 59 -2.14 -8.56 -5.38
N THR A 60 -2.87 -7.65 -4.72
CA THR A 60 -4.27 -7.39 -5.05
C THR A 60 -4.46 -6.50 -6.28
N THR A 61 -3.39 -5.84 -6.76
CA THR A 61 -3.45 -5.01 -7.97
C THR A 61 -2.25 -5.29 -8.86
N VAL A 62 -2.50 -5.47 -10.16
CA VAL A 62 -1.45 -5.65 -11.18
C VAL A 62 -1.63 -4.65 -12.31
N ILE A 63 -0.60 -3.84 -12.53
CA ILE A 63 -0.57 -2.82 -13.59
C ILE A 63 0.43 -3.23 -14.66
N ASN A 64 0.00 -3.18 -15.92
CA ASN A 64 0.90 -3.22 -17.07
C ASN A 64 1.52 -1.83 -17.24
N CYS A 65 2.82 -1.70 -16.99
CA CYS A 65 3.49 -0.40 -17.00
C CYS A 65 3.58 0.24 -18.40
N LYS A 66 3.51 -0.56 -19.47
CA LYS A 66 3.58 -0.04 -20.86
C LYS A 66 2.28 0.62 -21.29
N THR A 67 1.13 0.04 -20.90
CA THR A 67 -0.19 0.51 -21.31
C THR A 67 -0.86 1.38 -20.24
N GLY A 68 -0.40 1.28 -18.98
CA GLY A 68 -1.08 1.85 -17.82
C GLY A 68 -2.33 1.07 -17.40
N GLU A 69 -2.65 -0.04 -18.07
CA GLU A 69 -3.85 -0.83 -17.82
C GLU A 69 -3.74 -1.62 -16.50
N CYS A 70 -4.78 -1.55 -15.69
CA CYS A 70 -4.95 -2.43 -14.54
C CYS A 70 -5.51 -3.78 -15.03
N ILE A 71 -4.65 -4.80 -15.09
CA ILE A 71 -5.02 -6.13 -15.60
C ILE A 71 -5.58 -7.07 -14.52
N TYR A 72 -5.40 -6.71 -13.26
CA TYR A 72 -5.98 -7.41 -12.12
C TYR A 72 -6.22 -6.43 -10.98
N ASN A 73 -7.40 -6.50 -10.37
CA ASN A 73 -7.72 -5.69 -9.18
C ASN A 73 -8.70 -6.46 -8.28
N GLN A 74 -8.24 -6.82 -7.09
CA GLN A 74 -9.06 -7.41 -6.05
C GLN A 74 -9.20 -6.39 -4.92
N THR A 75 -10.41 -5.92 -4.70
CA THR A 75 -10.74 -4.96 -3.65
C THR A 75 -11.34 -5.65 -2.44
N LEU A 76 -11.35 -4.97 -1.32
CA LEU A 76 -12.12 -5.36 -0.15
C LEU A 76 -13.62 -5.24 -0.45
N ASP A 77 -14.41 -6.12 0.14
CA ASP A 77 -15.85 -5.95 0.16
C ASP A 77 -16.18 -4.65 0.91
N HIS A 78 -16.95 -3.77 0.28
CA HIS A 78 -17.26 -2.45 0.84
C HIS A 78 -17.94 -2.53 2.22
N ASP A 79 -18.73 -3.57 2.48
CA ASP A 79 -19.38 -3.83 3.76
C ASP A 79 -18.40 -4.14 4.91
N MET A 80 -17.13 -4.47 4.59
CA MET A 80 -16.08 -4.71 5.58
C MET A 80 -15.39 -3.42 6.05
N ILE A 81 -15.47 -2.33 5.30
CA ILE A 81 -14.80 -1.06 5.65
C ILE A 81 -15.31 -0.55 7.00
N LYS A 82 -16.62 -0.45 7.18
CA LYS A 82 -17.22 0.05 8.41
C LYS A 82 -16.91 -0.81 9.63
N PRO A 83 -17.07 -2.14 9.64
CA PRO A 83 -16.70 -2.97 10.78
C PRO A 83 -15.22 -2.85 11.19
N VAL A 84 -14.30 -2.78 10.23
CA VAL A 84 -12.87 -2.62 10.51
C VAL A 84 -12.57 -1.22 11.07
N TYR A 85 -13.18 -0.18 10.49
CA TYR A 85 -13.07 1.18 11.00
C TYR A 85 -13.57 1.30 12.45
N GLU A 86 -14.74 0.74 12.75
CA GLU A 86 -15.29 0.77 14.11
C GLU A 86 -14.43 -0.03 15.11
N ALA A 87 -13.85 -1.13 14.70
CA ALA A 87 -12.90 -1.87 15.54
C ALA A 87 -11.63 -1.07 15.79
N ALA A 88 -11.06 -0.42 14.77
CA ALA A 88 -9.88 0.43 14.91
C ALA A 88 -10.15 1.60 15.87
N GLU A 89 -11.26 2.32 15.70
CA GLU A 89 -11.61 3.49 16.50
C GLU A 89 -12.01 3.12 17.93
N LYS A 90 -13.04 2.26 18.08
CA LYS A 90 -13.71 2.06 19.38
C LYS A 90 -13.03 1.01 20.27
N GLU A 91 -12.46 -0.04 19.67
CA GLU A 91 -11.88 -1.14 20.41
C GLU A 91 -10.36 -0.98 20.59
N LEU A 92 -9.68 -0.42 19.60
CA LEU A 92 -8.23 -0.34 19.55
C LEU A 92 -7.68 1.06 19.77
N GLY A 93 -8.48 2.11 19.54
CA GLY A 93 -8.07 3.51 19.66
C GLY A 93 -6.90 3.84 18.73
N LEU A 94 -6.98 3.38 17.48
CA LEU A 94 -5.96 3.57 16.44
C LEU A 94 -6.48 4.41 15.28
N GLY A 95 -5.57 5.14 14.67
CA GLY A 95 -5.77 5.70 13.34
C GLY A 95 -5.87 4.60 12.29
N ILE A 96 -6.64 4.86 11.24
CA ILE A 96 -6.80 3.96 10.11
C ILE A 96 -6.72 4.77 8.83
N THR A 97 -6.02 4.24 7.82
CA THR A 97 -5.80 4.93 6.56
C THR A 97 -6.17 4.08 5.36
N VAL A 98 -6.54 4.77 4.28
CA VAL A 98 -6.88 4.22 2.96
C VAL A 98 -6.17 5.00 1.89
N TYR A 99 -5.58 4.31 0.91
CA TYR A 99 -4.95 4.95 -0.24
C TYR A 99 -5.96 5.22 -1.34
N HIS A 100 -5.98 6.46 -1.83
CA HIS A 100 -6.69 6.88 -3.03
C HIS A 100 -5.65 7.24 -4.11
N ASP A 101 -5.19 6.23 -4.85
CA ASP A 101 -4.07 6.38 -5.81
C ASP A 101 -4.37 7.35 -6.95
N GLU A 102 -5.62 7.46 -7.39
CA GLU A 102 -6.02 8.39 -8.47
C GLU A 102 -5.81 9.84 -8.06
N GLU A 103 -6.21 10.19 -6.84
CA GLU A 103 -6.04 11.54 -6.27
C GLU A 103 -4.65 11.74 -5.62
N LYS A 104 -3.84 10.68 -5.50
CA LYS A 104 -2.57 10.67 -4.76
C LYS A 104 -2.74 11.12 -3.31
N GLU A 105 -3.78 10.63 -2.68
CA GLU A 105 -4.12 10.93 -1.30
C GLU A 105 -4.08 9.69 -0.41
N LEU A 106 -3.77 9.92 0.85
CA LEU A 106 -3.97 9.00 1.96
C LEU A 106 -5.10 9.57 2.82
N LEU A 107 -6.28 8.95 2.78
CA LEU A 107 -7.37 9.31 3.67
C LEU A 107 -7.06 8.78 5.06
N ALA A 108 -7.09 9.63 6.08
CA ALA A 108 -6.87 9.26 7.47
C ALA A 108 -8.13 9.50 8.30
N GLY A 109 -8.61 8.46 8.96
CA GLY A 109 -9.66 8.53 9.98
C GLY A 109 -9.05 8.38 11.37
N ASN A 110 -9.66 9.02 12.38
CA ASN A 110 -9.24 8.99 13.79
C ASN A 110 -7.88 9.66 14.06
N GLY A 111 -7.56 10.73 13.32
CA GLY A 111 -6.35 11.51 13.48
C GLY A 111 -5.17 11.02 12.62
N VAL A 112 -4.10 11.80 12.67
CA VAL A 112 -2.86 11.57 11.95
C VAL A 112 -1.73 11.44 12.97
N ASP A 113 -1.01 10.33 12.93
CA ASP A 113 0.16 10.08 13.75
C ASP A 113 1.47 10.16 12.93
N ALA A 114 2.61 10.09 13.61
CA ALA A 114 3.92 10.16 12.97
C ALA A 114 4.18 8.99 11.99
N TYR A 115 3.53 7.84 12.17
CA TYR A 115 3.66 6.69 11.27
C TYR A 115 2.90 6.93 9.97
N ILE A 116 1.68 7.50 10.05
CA ILE A 116 0.88 7.92 8.90
C ILE A 116 1.63 8.99 8.08
N GLU A 117 2.24 9.99 8.76
CA GLU A 117 3.05 11.01 8.09
C GLU A 117 4.28 10.40 7.38
N ALA A 118 4.95 9.44 8.04
CA ALA A 118 6.11 8.76 7.46
C ALA A 118 5.74 7.93 6.23
N ASP A 119 4.59 7.25 6.26
CA ASP A 119 4.09 6.45 5.12
C ASP A 119 3.68 7.34 3.95
N ALA A 120 2.91 8.39 4.19
CA ALA A 120 2.51 9.35 3.16
C ALA A 120 3.74 9.99 2.47
N LYS A 121 4.75 10.40 3.26
CA LYS A 121 6.02 10.90 2.74
C LYS A 121 6.78 9.86 1.92
N ALA A 122 6.81 8.61 2.37
CA ALA A 122 7.47 7.53 1.65
C ALA A 122 6.79 7.18 0.32
N CYS A 123 5.47 7.38 0.24
CA CYS A 123 4.66 7.17 -0.96
C CYS A 123 4.54 8.40 -1.86
N ASP A 124 5.02 9.59 -1.41
CA ASP A 124 4.89 10.87 -2.13
C ASP A 124 3.41 11.24 -2.41
N ILE A 125 2.60 11.14 -1.39
CA ILE A 125 1.16 11.43 -1.42
C ILE A 125 0.79 12.42 -0.32
N THR A 126 -0.34 13.11 -0.48
CA THR A 126 -0.88 14.02 0.51
C THR A 126 -1.75 13.29 1.53
N ILE A 127 -1.85 13.81 2.74
CA ILE A 127 -2.79 13.29 3.75
C ILE A 127 -4.04 14.15 3.71
N ARG A 128 -5.20 13.50 3.64
CA ARG A 128 -6.50 14.11 3.85
C ARG A 128 -7.16 13.49 5.08
N GLU A 129 -7.15 14.23 6.18
CA GLU A 129 -7.87 13.84 7.39
C GLU A 129 -9.38 13.99 7.20
N VAL A 130 -10.13 12.98 7.61
CA VAL A 130 -11.60 12.92 7.45
C VAL A 130 -12.29 12.54 8.77
N ASN A 131 -13.39 13.20 9.08
CA ASN A 131 -14.18 12.92 10.29
C ASN A 131 -14.99 11.62 10.18
N ASP A 132 -15.32 11.20 8.97
CA ASP A 132 -16.07 9.97 8.69
C ASP A 132 -15.40 9.27 7.49
N LEU A 133 -14.48 8.38 7.80
CA LEU A 133 -13.74 7.64 6.78
C LEU A 133 -14.65 6.77 5.92
N VAL A 134 -15.65 6.13 6.54
CA VAL A 134 -16.57 5.24 5.82
C VAL A 134 -17.35 5.99 4.75
N ARG A 135 -17.82 7.19 5.10
CA ARG A 135 -18.57 8.06 4.17
C ARG A 135 -17.67 8.71 3.10
N ALA A 136 -16.39 8.92 3.44
CA ALA A 136 -15.45 9.55 2.52
C ALA A 136 -14.93 8.58 1.46
N ILE A 137 -15.12 7.26 1.64
CA ILE A 137 -14.72 6.23 0.67
C ILE A 137 -15.85 5.99 -0.31
N ASP A 138 -15.71 6.52 -1.52
CA ASP A 138 -16.60 6.31 -2.67
C ASP A 138 -15.88 5.64 -3.86
N PHE A 139 -14.73 5.02 -3.58
CA PHE A 139 -13.84 4.36 -4.54
C PHE A 139 -13.47 2.95 -4.08
N PRO A 140 -12.97 2.10 -4.99
CA PRO A 140 -12.49 0.75 -4.65
C PRO A 140 -11.29 0.77 -3.71
N VAL A 141 -11.31 -0.02 -2.64
CA VAL A 141 -10.25 -0.10 -1.61
C VAL A 141 -9.55 -1.44 -1.67
N ASN A 142 -8.23 -1.45 -1.83
CA ASN A 142 -7.42 -2.66 -1.83
C ASN A 142 -6.84 -2.99 -0.44
N LYS A 143 -6.63 -1.97 0.40
CA LYS A 143 -5.96 -2.12 1.70
C LYS A 143 -6.45 -1.08 2.69
N LEU A 144 -6.79 -1.53 3.90
CA LEU A 144 -6.89 -0.69 5.09
C LEU A 144 -5.59 -0.84 5.87
N LEU A 145 -4.99 0.27 6.32
CA LEU A 145 -3.74 0.27 7.07
C LEU A 145 -3.97 0.89 8.44
N LEU A 146 -3.58 0.16 9.49
CA LEU A 146 -3.53 0.65 10.86
C LEU A 146 -2.07 0.85 11.24
N SER A 147 -1.79 1.85 12.07
CA SER A 147 -0.45 2.16 12.55
C SER A 147 -0.39 2.33 14.07
N GLY A 148 0.77 2.07 14.65
CA GLY A 148 0.99 2.24 16.07
C GLY A 148 2.28 1.62 16.58
N GLU A 149 2.45 1.62 17.89
CA GLU A 149 3.61 1.03 18.55
C GLU A 149 3.72 -0.48 18.31
N PRO A 150 4.92 -1.03 18.05
CA PRO A 150 5.12 -2.43 17.65
C PRO A 150 4.48 -3.46 18.58
N GLU A 151 4.57 -3.26 19.89
CA GLU A 151 3.99 -4.21 20.86
C GLU A 151 2.46 -4.16 20.86
N LYS A 152 1.88 -2.97 20.65
CA LYS A 152 0.44 -2.82 20.46
C LYS A 152 -0.01 -3.48 19.16
N MET A 153 0.75 -3.29 18.07
CA MET A 153 0.41 -3.86 16.77
C MET A 153 0.38 -5.39 16.72
N LYS A 154 1.17 -6.08 17.56
CA LYS A 154 1.06 -7.55 17.74
C LYS A 154 -0.32 -7.97 18.29
N GLN A 155 -0.84 -7.21 19.25
CA GLN A 155 -2.15 -7.48 19.83
C GLN A 155 -3.29 -7.15 18.86
N VAL A 156 -3.12 -6.05 18.10
CA VAL A 156 -4.03 -5.60 17.05
C VAL A 156 -4.16 -6.66 15.95
N GLU A 157 -3.04 -7.17 15.42
CA GLU A 157 -3.04 -8.25 14.43
C GLU A 157 -3.84 -9.45 14.92
N LYS A 158 -3.55 -9.93 16.14
CA LYS A 158 -4.25 -11.07 16.73
C LYS A 158 -5.75 -10.80 16.84
N HIS A 159 -6.14 -9.65 17.38
CA HIS A 159 -7.55 -9.27 17.57
C HIS A 159 -8.30 -9.18 16.24
N LEU A 160 -7.71 -8.55 15.23
CA LEU A 160 -8.32 -8.42 13.91
C LEU A 160 -8.38 -9.76 13.15
N CYS A 161 -7.35 -10.62 13.30
CA CYS A 161 -7.38 -11.98 12.75
C CYS A 161 -8.52 -12.82 13.37
N GLU A 162 -8.70 -12.75 14.68
CA GLU A 162 -9.79 -13.47 15.38
C GLU A 162 -11.18 -12.96 14.94
N LYS A 163 -11.30 -11.66 14.65
CA LYS A 163 -12.58 -11.02 14.33
C LYS A 163 -12.94 -11.07 12.85
N PHE A 164 -11.97 -10.99 11.96
CA PHE A 164 -12.18 -10.80 10.52
C PHE A 164 -11.41 -11.79 9.64
N GLY A 165 -10.59 -12.67 10.21
CA GLY A 165 -9.68 -13.52 9.45
C GLY A 165 -10.36 -14.56 8.54
N ASP A 166 -11.67 -14.79 8.70
CA ASP A 166 -12.49 -15.60 7.79
C ASP A 166 -12.86 -14.86 6.49
N ARG A 167 -12.83 -13.52 6.51
CA ARG A 167 -13.18 -12.66 5.36
C ARG A 167 -12.04 -11.80 4.86
N LEU A 168 -11.05 -11.48 5.71
CA LEU A 168 -9.94 -10.59 5.39
C LEU A 168 -8.60 -11.27 5.62
N ASN A 169 -7.63 -10.97 4.78
CA ASN A 169 -6.24 -11.32 5.03
C ASN A 169 -5.60 -10.25 5.91
N VAL A 170 -5.45 -10.55 7.20
CA VAL A 170 -4.91 -9.64 8.21
C VAL A 170 -3.48 -10.05 8.53
N PHE A 171 -2.54 -9.12 8.42
CA PHE A 171 -1.12 -9.37 8.76
C PHE A 171 -0.37 -8.05 8.95
N ARG A 172 0.72 -8.10 9.71
CA ARG A 172 1.63 -6.96 9.83
C ARG A 172 2.59 -6.91 8.65
N SER A 173 2.61 -5.77 7.97
CA SER A 173 3.53 -5.51 6.87
C SER A 173 4.90 -4.97 7.32
N ASP A 174 4.97 -4.43 8.55
CA ASP A 174 6.14 -3.85 9.23
C ASP A 174 5.85 -3.88 10.74
N PRO A 175 6.85 -3.73 11.64
CA PRO A 175 6.59 -3.66 13.08
C PRO A 175 5.56 -2.61 13.50
N TYR A 176 5.45 -1.52 12.77
CA TYR A 176 4.56 -0.38 13.06
C TYR A 176 3.23 -0.39 12.29
N TYR A 177 3.06 -1.34 11.32
CA TYR A 177 1.89 -1.42 10.45
C TYR A 177 1.32 -2.83 10.35
#